data_f17c69686022a280a824cd861868d7fa
#
_entry.id   f17c69686022a280a824cd861868d7fa
#
_cell.length_a   1.000
_cell.length_b   1.000
_cell.length_c   1.000
_cell.angle_alpha   90.00
_cell.angle_beta   90.00
_cell.angle_gamma   90.00
#
_symmetry.space_group_name_H-M   'P 1'
#
loop_
_entity.id
_entity.type
_entity.pdbx_description
1 polymer ?
#
loop_
_entity_poly.entity_id
_entity_poly.type
_entity_poly.pdbx_seq_one_letter_code
_entity_poly.pdbx_strand_id
1 'polypeptide(L)'
;MRILLVEDEQKTGDYLKQGLSEAGYITDWVTDGLTGKHQALSEEYDLIILDVMLPGLNGWNIINDIRSSGKTMPILFLTARDQIEDRVKGLELGADDYLVKPFAFAEL
;
A
#
# COMPACT_ATOMS: atom_id res chain seq x y z
N MET A 1 -1.22 -0.67 -16.48
CA MET A 1 -1.30 -1.16 -15.08
C MET A 1 -1.85 -0.07 -14.19
N ARG A 2 -2.79 -0.41 -13.34
CA ARG A 2 -3.45 0.52 -12.43
C ARG A 2 -3.04 0.20 -10.99
N ILE A 3 -2.58 1.22 -10.27
CA ILE A 3 -2.02 1.08 -8.93
C ILE A 3 -2.81 1.94 -7.95
N LEU A 4 -3.17 1.37 -6.81
CA LEU A 4 -3.72 2.12 -5.68
C LEU A 4 -2.59 2.42 -4.69
N LEU A 5 -2.40 3.70 -4.39
CA LEU A 5 -1.43 4.15 -3.40
C LEU A 5 -2.19 4.71 -2.20
N VAL A 6 -1.97 4.12 -1.02
CA VAL A 6 -2.59 4.58 0.23
C VAL A 6 -1.48 5.08 1.15
N GLU A 7 -1.30 6.40 1.20
CA GLU A 7 -0.22 7.05 1.93
C GLU A 7 -0.66 8.42 2.41
N ASP A 8 -0.52 8.70 3.71
CA ASP A 8 -0.95 9.97 4.30
C ASP A 8 0.14 11.05 4.27
N GLU A 9 1.41 10.67 4.13
CA GLU A 9 2.51 11.62 4.09
C GLU A 9 2.62 12.24 2.69
N GLN A 10 2.47 13.59 2.63
CA GLN A 10 2.43 14.30 1.36
C GLN A 10 3.69 14.10 0.52
N LYS A 11 4.87 14.20 1.14
CA LYS A 11 6.14 14.07 0.40
C LYS A 11 6.32 12.68 -0.18
N THR A 12 6.05 11.64 0.61
CA THR A 12 6.16 10.26 0.16
C THR A 12 5.14 9.96 -0.92
N GLY A 13 3.89 10.42 -0.75
CA GLY A 13 2.84 10.23 -1.74
C GLY A 13 3.16 10.91 -3.07
N ASP A 14 3.61 12.16 -3.03
CA ASP A 14 4.01 12.89 -4.24
C ASP A 14 5.17 12.20 -4.95
N TYR A 15 6.17 11.78 -4.20
CA TYR A 15 7.34 11.09 -4.75
C TYR A 15 6.94 9.79 -5.46
N LEU A 16 6.12 8.98 -4.82
CA LEU A 16 5.68 7.71 -5.38
C LEU A 16 4.74 7.92 -6.58
N LYS A 17 3.76 8.80 -6.46
CA LYS A 17 2.83 9.05 -7.54
C LYS A 17 3.53 9.58 -8.78
N GLN A 18 4.45 10.52 -8.61
CA GLN A 18 5.21 11.08 -9.72
C GLN A 18 6.05 9.99 -10.38
N GLY A 19 6.81 9.21 -9.61
CA GLY A 19 7.65 8.16 -10.16
C GLY A 19 6.88 7.07 -10.87
N LEU A 20 5.74 6.66 -10.31
CA LEU A 20 4.90 5.64 -10.94
C LEU A 20 4.25 6.17 -12.23
N SER A 21 3.80 7.43 -12.23
CA SER A 21 3.23 8.06 -13.43
C SER A 21 4.26 8.20 -14.54
N GLU A 22 5.49 8.57 -14.19
CA GLU A 22 6.59 8.65 -15.15
C GLU A 22 6.94 7.29 -15.74
N ALA A 23 6.75 6.23 -14.97
CA ALA A 23 6.95 4.86 -15.44
C ALA A 23 5.78 4.33 -16.28
N GLY A 24 4.74 5.11 -16.49
CA GLY A 24 3.62 4.76 -17.34
C GLY A 24 2.45 4.09 -16.63
N TYR A 25 2.42 4.07 -15.31
CA TYR A 25 1.34 3.48 -14.54
C TYR A 25 0.27 4.51 -14.19
N ILE A 26 -0.98 4.07 -14.18
CA ILE A 26 -2.11 4.89 -13.69
C ILE A 26 -2.17 4.71 -12.18
N THR A 27 -2.00 5.80 -11.44
CA THR A 27 -1.92 5.76 -9.98
C THR A 27 -3.06 6.55 -9.35
N ASP A 28 -3.89 5.89 -8.55
CA ASP A 28 -4.89 6.52 -7.71
C ASP A 28 -4.28 6.65 -6.31
N TRP A 29 -4.15 7.87 -5.82
CA TRP A 29 -3.56 8.14 -4.51
C TRP A 29 -4.62 8.63 -3.55
N VAL A 30 -4.76 7.93 -2.41
CA VAL A 30 -5.64 8.32 -1.31
C VAL A 30 -4.83 8.45 -0.03
N THR A 31 -5.30 9.26 0.91
CA THR A 31 -4.50 9.67 2.06
C THR A 31 -4.95 9.06 3.38
N ASP A 32 -6.04 8.31 3.40
CA ASP A 32 -6.52 7.67 4.63
C ASP A 32 -6.91 6.22 4.38
N GLY A 33 -6.91 5.45 5.47
CA GLY A 33 -7.13 4.01 5.39
C GLY A 33 -8.55 3.62 4.99
N LEU A 34 -9.55 4.37 5.43
CA LEU A 34 -10.95 4.05 5.12
C LEU A 34 -11.24 4.23 3.64
N THR A 35 -10.81 5.35 3.06
CA THR A 35 -10.94 5.60 1.62
C THR A 35 -10.15 4.56 0.83
N GLY A 36 -8.93 4.24 1.28
CA GLY A 36 -8.10 3.22 0.63
C GLY A 36 -8.74 1.85 0.61
N LYS A 37 -9.32 1.44 1.73
CA LYS A 37 -10.05 0.18 1.81
C LYS A 37 -11.24 0.16 0.85
N HIS A 38 -12.02 1.24 0.84
CA HIS A 38 -13.19 1.34 -0.04
C HIS A 38 -12.79 1.24 -1.51
N GLN A 39 -11.75 1.97 -1.92
CA GLN A 39 -11.24 1.92 -3.29
C GLN A 39 -10.74 0.51 -3.64
N ALA A 40 -9.98 -0.12 -2.74
CA ALA A 40 -9.43 -1.46 -2.99
C ALA A 40 -10.52 -2.50 -3.18
N LEU A 41 -11.65 -2.36 -2.47
CA LEU A 41 -12.74 -3.32 -2.54
C LEU A 41 -13.68 -3.05 -3.72
N SER A 42 -13.84 -1.79 -4.15
CA SER A 42 -14.81 -1.42 -5.19
C SER A 42 -14.21 -1.34 -6.59
N GLU A 43 -12.89 -1.21 -6.72
CA GLU A 43 -12.22 -1.06 -8.00
C GLU A 43 -11.22 -2.18 -8.25
N GLU A 44 -10.84 -2.39 -9.51
CA GLU A 44 -9.84 -3.37 -9.88
C GLU A 44 -8.47 -2.71 -9.99
N TYR A 45 -7.50 -3.24 -9.24
CA TYR A 45 -6.11 -2.77 -9.26
C TYR A 45 -5.17 -3.92 -9.57
N ASP A 46 -4.04 -3.59 -10.19
CA ASP A 46 -2.97 -4.56 -10.48
C ASP A 46 -1.97 -4.65 -9.33
N LEU A 47 -1.90 -3.59 -8.52
CA LEU A 47 -1.00 -3.52 -7.36
C LEU A 47 -1.58 -2.54 -6.35
N ILE A 48 -1.43 -2.85 -5.08
CA ILE A 48 -1.77 -1.92 -3.98
C ILE A 48 -0.49 -1.65 -3.20
N ILE A 49 -0.16 -0.36 -3.05
CA ILE A 49 0.94 0.10 -2.19
C ILE A 49 0.29 0.76 -0.97
N LEU A 50 0.56 0.24 0.21
CA LEU A 50 -0.17 0.57 1.43
C LEU A 50 0.79 0.89 2.56
N ASP A 51 0.67 2.10 3.13
CA ASP A 51 1.32 2.44 4.38
C ASP A 51 0.52 1.80 5.51
N VAL A 52 1.19 1.07 6.40
CA VAL A 52 0.51 0.39 7.51
C VAL A 52 0.19 1.32 8.67
N MET A 53 0.81 2.50 8.73
CA MET A 53 0.59 3.49 9.79
C MET A 53 -0.26 4.65 9.24
N LEU A 54 -1.56 4.42 9.05
CA LEU A 54 -2.47 5.39 8.45
C LEU A 54 -3.45 5.95 9.47
N PRO A 55 -3.89 7.21 9.30
CA PRO A 55 -5.04 7.71 10.06
C PRO A 55 -6.30 6.97 9.66
N GLY A 56 -7.20 6.79 10.62
CA GLY A 56 -8.48 6.12 10.43
C GLY A 56 -8.39 4.62 10.64
N LEU A 57 -8.01 3.87 9.63
CA LEU A 57 -7.87 2.41 9.72
C LEU A 57 -6.41 2.00 9.75
N ASN A 58 -6.12 1.03 10.59
CA ASN A 58 -4.81 0.37 10.64
C ASN A 58 -4.57 -0.40 9.34
N GLY A 59 -3.39 -0.24 8.75
CA GLY A 59 -3.05 -0.89 7.48
C GLY A 59 -3.10 -2.42 7.55
N TRP A 60 -2.80 -3.01 8.70
CA TRP A 60 -2.92 -4.46 8.89
C TRP A 60 -4.34 -4.95 8.68
N ASN A 61 -5.32 -4.21 9.21
CA ASN A 61 -6.74 -4.53 9.04
C ASN A 61 -7.17 -4.40 7.58
N ILE A 62 -6.64 -3.42 6.87
CA ILE A 62 -6.94 -3.22 5.46
C ILE A 62 -6.46 -4.43 4.65
N ILE A 63 -5.23 -4.90 4.87
CA ILE A 63 -4.70 -6.08 4.19
C ILE A 63 -5.60 -7.29 4.44
N ASN A 64 -5.96 -7.52 5.69
CA ASN A 64 -6.82 -8.64 6.06
C ASN A 64 -8.18 -8.55 5.39
N ASP A 65 -8.80 -7.36 5.38
CA ASP A 65 -10.11 -7.16 4.78
C ASP A 65 -10.10 -7.37 3.26
N ILE A 66 -9.06 -6.91 2.58
CA ILE A 66 -8.90 -7.12 1.14
C ILE A 66 -8.80 -8.62 0.83
N ARG A 67 -7.96 -9.34 1.57
CA ARG A 67 -7.79 -10.78 1.36
C ARG A 67 -9.04 -11.57 1.72
N SER A 68 -9.74 -11.17 2.77
CA SER A 68 -10.99 -11.81 3.18
C SER A 68 -12.10 -11.64 2.14
N SER A 69 -12.04 -10.60 1.32
CA SER A 69 -13.00 -10.39 0.22
C SER A 69 -12.73 -11.27 -0.99
N GLY A 70 -11.64 -12.04 -0.99
CA GLY A 70 -11.27 -12.92 -2.10
C GLY A 70 -10.38 -12.29 -3.16
N LYS A 71 -9.99 -11.03 -2.99
CA LYS A 71 -9.10 -10.36 -3.95
C LYS A 71 -7.66 -10.84 -3.79
N THR A 72 -6.97 -11.01 -4.93
CA THR A 72 -5.66 -11.65 -4.98
C THR A 72 -4.55 -10.77 -5.57
N MET A 73 -4.83 -9.49 -5.89
CA MET A 73 -3.80 -8.61 -6.44
C MET A 73 -2.61 -8.48 -5.47
N PRO A 74 -1.39 -8.23 -5.97
CA PRO A 74 -0.23 -8.00 -5.12
C PRO A 74 -0.43 -6.79 -4.20
N ILE A 75 0.01 -6.94 -2.96
CA ILE A 75 0.02 -5.86 -1.96
C ILE A 75 1.44 -5.68 -1.46
N LEU A 76 1.97 -4.47 -1.62
CA LEU A 76 3.25 -4.04 -1.09
C LEU A 76 2.98 -3.06 0.04
N PHE A 77 3.38 -3.39 1.26
CA PHE A 77 3.17 -2.44 2.35
C PHE A 77 4.46 -1.67 2.67
N LEU A 78 4.27 -0.42 3.11
CA LEU A 78 5.35 0.46 3.51
C LEU A 78 5.35 0.57 5.03
N THR A 79 6.52 0.54 5.65
CA THR A 79 6.65 0.66 7.10
C THR A 79 7.89 1.46 7.45
N ALA A 80 7.80 2.28 8.51
CA ALA A 80 8.95 2.95 9.10
C ALA A 80 9.66 2.05 10.10
N ARG A 81 9.10 0.87 10.39
CA ARG A 81 9.63 -0.06 11.38
C ARG A 81 10.33 -1.22 10.70
N ASP A 82 11.61 -1.39 11.00
CA ASP A 82 12.40 -2.52 10.50
C ASP A 82 12.49 -3.59 11.59
N GLN A 83 11.35 -4.05 12.09
CA GLN A 83 11.29 -5.11 13.08
C GLN A 83 10.75 -6.39 12.45
N ILE A 84 11.33 -7.51 12.83
CA ILE A 84 10.97 -8.82 12.26
C ILE A 84 9.49 -9.11 12.50
N GLU A 85 8.96 -8.78 13.66
CA GLU A 85 7.55 -9.02 13.98
C GLU A 85 6.60 -8.27 13.04
N ASP A 86 6.91 -7.03 12.70
CA ASP A 86 6.08 -6.24 11.79
C ASP A 86 6.11 -6.80 10.36
N ARG A 87 7.28 -7.25 9.91
CA ARG A 87 7.42 -7.87 8.59
C ARG A 87 6.65 -9.18 8.51
N VAL A 88 6.82 -10.04 9.53
CA VAL A 88 6.12 -11.33 9.60
C VAL A 88 4.62 -11.10 9.65
N LYS A 89 4.15 -10.14 10.45
CA LYS A 89 2.73 -9.83 10.57
C LYS A 89 2.12 -9.43 9.23
N GLY A 90 2.81 -8.54 8.49
CA GLY A 90 2.31 -8.10 7.18
C GLY A 90 2.18 -9.25 6.20
N LEU A 91 3.20 -10.09 6.11
CA LEU A 91 3.21 -11.24 5.21
C LEU A 91 2.19 -12.30 5.61
N GLU A 92 2.02 -12.56 6.90
CA GLU A 92 1.00 -13.50 7.39
C GLU A 92 -0.41 -13.03 7.11
N LEU A 93 -0.67 -11.71 7.12
CA LEU A 93 -1.98 -11.15 6.83
C LEU A 93 -2.30 -11.13 5.34
N GLY A 94 -1.33 -11.45 4.48
CA GLY A 94 -1.57 -11.61 3.05
C GLY A 94 -0.89 -10.60 2.15
N ALA A 95 0.01 -9.76 2.67
CA ALA A 95 0.84 -8.91 1.83
C ALA A 95 1.90 -9.76 1.11
N ASP A 96 2.28 -9.34 -0.09
CA ASP A 96 3.26 -10.06 -0.90
C ASP A 96 4.69 -9.63 -0.61
N ASP A 97 4.89 -8.39 -0.18
CA ASP A 97 6.21 -7.85 0.12
C ASP A 97 6.09 -6.58 0.97
N TYR A 98 7.22 -6.03 1.38
CA TYR A 98 7.28 -4.81 2.17
C TYR A 98 8.51 -3.99 1.81
N LEU A 99 8.47 -2.66 2.11
CA LEU A 99 9.61 -1.77 2.04
C LEU A 99 9.68 -0.94 3.32
N VAL A 100 10.89 -0.75 3.82
CA VAL A 100 11.15 0.06 5.01
C VAL A 100 11.46 1.49 4.59
N LYS A 101 10.80 2.47 5.20
CA LYS A 101 11.06 3.88 4.94
C LYS A 101 12.32 4.34 5.69
N PRO A 102 13.14 5.24 5.13
CA PRO A 102 13.07 5.75 3.77
C PRO A 102 13.63 4.75 2.75
N PHE A 103 13.13 4.82 1.53
CA PHE A 103 13.57 3.91 0.46
C PHE A 103 13.78 4.69 -0.83
N ALA A 104 14.59 4.13 -1.74
CA ALA A 104 14.78 4.68 -3.08
C ALA A 104 13.70 4.12 -4.01
N PHE A 105 13.24 4.91 -4.98
CA PHE A 105 12.22 4.46 -5.93
C PHE A 105 12.62 3.17 -6.65
N ALA A 106 13.91 2.99 -6.92
CA ALA A 106 14.41 1.80 -7.59
C ALA A 106 14.14 0.49 -6.82
N GLU A 107 13.88 0.57 -5.51
CA GLU A 107 13.52 -0.60 -4.70
C GLU A 107 12.06 -1.02 -4.90
N LEU A 108 11.26 -0.12 -5.41
CA LEU A 108 9.86 -0.35 -5.63
C LEU A 108 9.61 -1.14 -6.93
#